data_dc4960694a5ef3a79e298e15a6c446a1
#
_entry.id   dc4960694a5ef3a79e298e15a6c446a1
#
_cell.length_a   1.000
_cell.length_b   1.000
_cell.length_c   1.000
_cell.angle_alpha   90.00
_cell.angle_beta   90.00
_cell.angle_gamma   90.00
#
_symmetry.space_group_name_H-M   'P 1'
#
loop_
_entity.id
_entity.type
_entity.pdbx_description
1 polymer ?
#
loop_
_entity_poly.entity_id
_entity_poly.type
_entity_poly.pdbx_seq_one_letter_code
_entity_poly.pdbx_strand_id
1 'polypeptide(L)'
;MEDKNDKPTIITRDGAFYCDSVVELSKETIEKLDHMSKKGQEPSAIDSILDECSNVPSFVQPYYHARFNYSLNRIDAAVSYIDVAVSELVKERPATENELQMCLWGLAGEIYANADRYADSVNAYNRYLAMHFNIKTENICNKLLSFRPISKYSLMDIINKEITVSHPKVMNDPFDTIYLQWLDYYNQNNDKERKHIKPMLEAMGNVRIRCFVNNQPDATDSEPVSNILMWSHYADSHRGMCLEYRFSDKFMNQTNDDSVLRFRKVIYKREPLSIKSKQMTTDIGLLRKCNAWKYENEVRLISFAPDRKDDFIPIKLDDGSCVSRVFFGMNCPKRDIDTVRSILSDEKTKFYQMEKDWNNIYHLKYRKI
;
A
#
# COMPACT_ATOMS: atom_id res chain seq x y z
N MET A 1 12.27 11.25 -22.95
CA MET A 1 12.89 11.60 -21.67
C MET A 1 12.34 10.61 -20.66
N GLU A 2 13.11 9.56 -20.39
CA GLU A 2 12.76 8.57 -19.38
C GLU A 2 12.94 9.19 -18.01
N ASP A 3 11.89 9.15 -17.23
CA ASP A 3 11.85 9.65 -15.85
C ASP A 3 12.74 8.77 -14.98
N LYS A 4 13.92 9.26 -14.62
CA LYS A 4 14.96 8.53 -13.89
C LYS A 4 14.68 8.35 -12.40
N ASN A 5 13.47 8.69 -11.91
CA ASN A 5 13.18 8.77 -10.46
C ASN A 5 12.28 7.66 -9.89
N ASP A 6 11.91 6.67 -10.66
CA ASP A 6 11.09 5.54 -10.16
C ASP A 6 11.92 4.25 -10.10
N LYS A 7 12.90 4.20 -9.21
CA LYS A 7 13.53 2.93 -8.86
C LYS A 7 12.71 2.29 -7.74
N PRO A 8 12.01 1.18 -8.01
CA PRO A 8 11.30 0.47 -6.97
C PRO A 8 12.28 -0.10 -5.95
N THR A 9 11.93 -0.04 -4.68
CA THR A 9 12.63 -0.78 -3.63
C THR A 9 12.47 -2.27 -3.92
N ILE A 10 13.52 -2.92 -4.34
CA ILE A 10 13.51 -4.31 -4.78
C ILE A 10 14.17 -5.14 -3.71
N ILE A 11 13.42 -6.11 -3.15
CA ILE A 11 14.00 -7.20 -2.37
C ILE A 11 14.49 -8.23 -3.37
N THR A 12 15.80 -8.36 -3.54
CA THR A 12 16.38 -9.42 -4.36
C THR A 12 16.84 -10.58 -3.48
N ARG A 13 16.89 -11.79 -4.04
CA ARG A 13 17.46 -12.98 -3.37
C ARG A 13 18.89 -12.77 -2.89
N ASP A 14 19.58 -11.80 -3.44
CA ASP A 14 20.96 -11.45 -3.09
C ASP A 14 21.04 -10.42 -1.96
N GLY A 15 19.91 -10.13 -1.26
CA GLY A 15 19.86 -9.22 -0.13
C GLY A 15 20.22 -7.77 -0.46
N ALA A 16 20.14 -7.38 -1.73
CA ALA A 16 20.44 -6.02 -2.15
C ALA A 16 19.20 -5.14 -2.09
N PHE A 17 19.05 -4.42 -0.99
CA PHE A 17 18.14 -3.29 -0.90
C PHE A 17 18.84 -2.05 -1.43
N TYR A 18 18.22 -1.34 -2.37
CA TYR A 18 18.66 0.00 -2.76
C TYR A 18 17.95 1.03 -1.95
N CYS A 19 18.70 1.74 -1.12
CA CYS A 19 18.22 2.84 -0.30
C CYS A 19 18.86 4.12 -0.85
N ASP A 20 18.07 5.00 -1.41
CA ASP A 20 18.56 6.21 -2.08
C ASP A 20 18.78 7.40 -1.15
N SER A 21 18.39 7.31 0.14
CA SER A 21 18.57 8.42 1.06
C SER A 21 18.79 7.95 2.51
N VAL A 22 19.96 8.22 3.01
CA VAL A 22 20.25 8.16 4.44
C VAL A 22 20.66 9.58 4.88
N VAL A 23 20.06 10.05 5.94
CA VAL A 23 20.20 11.43 6.39
C VAL A 23 21.64 11.77 6.79
N GLU A 24 22.50 10.78 7.08
CA GLU A 24 23.83 10.99 7.63
C GLU A 24 24.98 10.25 6.93
N LEU A 25 24.67 9.28 6.05
CA LEU A 25 25.69 8.64 5.21
C LEU A 25 25.57 9.14 3.77
N SER A 26 26.66 9.55 3.16
CA SER A 26 26.63 9.98 1.76
C SER A 26 26.20 8.83 0.84
N LYS A 27 25.57 9.15 -0.29
CA LYS A 27 25.20 8.15 -1.29
C LYS A 27 26.40 7.32 -1.75
N GLU A 28 27.56 7.94 -1.89
CA GLU A 28 28.81 7.30 -2.25
C GLU A 28 29.26 6.29 -1.18
N THR A 29 29.13 6.64 0.10
CA THR A 29 29.45 5.74 1.23
C THR A 29 28.54 4.52 1.24
N ILE A 30 27.24 4.71 1.01
CA ILE A 30 26.26 3.61 0.94
C ILE A 30 26.57 2.68 -0.24
N GLU A 31 26.80 3.24 -1.43
CA GLU A 31 27.15 2.45 -2.62
C GLU A 31 28.45 1.65 -2.40
N LYS A 32 29.43 2.22 -1.70
CA LYS A 32 30.68 1.57 -1.36
C LYS A 32 30.46 0.42 -0.37
N LEU A 33 29.71 0.64 0.70
CA LEU A 33 29.35 -0.39 1.69
C LEU A 33 28.53 -1.53 1.05
N ASP A 34 27.59 -1.21 0.20
CA ASP A 34 26.80 -2.18 -0.55
C ASP A 34 27.64 -3.03 -1.50
N HIS A 35 28.58 -2.39 -2.19
CA HIS A 35 29.49 -3.07 -3.09
C HIS A 35 30.42 -4.02 -2.34
N MET A 36 30.95 -3.61 -1.19
CA MET A 36 31.83 -4.40 -0.35
C MET A 36 31.10 -5.60 0.26
N SER A 37 29.91 -5.41 0.77
CA SER A 37 29.10 -6.50 1.32
C SER A 37 28.76 -7.58 0.28
N LYS A 38 28.59 -7.20 -0.99
CA LYS A 38 28.35 -8.14 -2.10
C LYS A 38 29.60 -8.92 -2.53
N LYS A 39 30.78 -8.33 -2.40
CA LYS A 39 32.06 -8.96 -2.83
C LYS A 39 32.73 -9.81 -1.75
N GLY A 40 32.12 -9.92 -0.55
CA GLY A 40 32.71 -10.73 0.53
C GLY A 40 34.02 -10.17 1.06
N GLN A 41 34.23 -8.85 1.00
CA GLN A 41 35.39 -8.20 1.61
C GLN A 41 35.27 -8.23 3.14
N GLU A 42 36.43 -8.21 3.85
CA GLU A 42 36.43 -8.41 5.28
C GLU A 42 35.63 -7.36 6.08
N PRO A 43 35.01 -7.75 7.23
CA PRO A 43 34.27 -6.87 8.08
C PRO A 43 35.03 -5.60 8.53
N SER A 44 36.35 -5.71 8.74
CA SER A 44 37.25 -4.60 9.07
C SER A 44 37.20 -3.43 8.08
N ALA A 45 36.91 -3.73 6.83
CA ALA A 45 36.76 -2.69 5.80
C ALA A 45 35.45 -1.91 5.91
N ILE A 46 34.39 -2.54 6.43
CA ILE A 46 33.12 -1.86 6.76
C ILE A 46 33.37 -0.90 7.91
N ASP A 47 34.04 -1.37 8.97
CA ASP A 47 34.34 -0.55 10.16
C ASP A 47 35.18 0.68 9.79
N SER A 48 36.23 0.51 8.97
CA SER A 48 37.08 1.62 8.52
C SER A 48 36.28 2.71 7.78
N ILE A 49 35.26 2.34 7.01
CA ILE A 49 34.41 3.34 6.30
C ILE A 49 33.48 4.04 7.27
N LEU A 50 32.89 3.31 8.23
CA LEU A 50 31.98 3.88 9.20
C LEU A 50 32.70 4.76 10.22
N ASP A 51 33.96 4.43 10.57
CA ASP A 51 34.81 5.24 11.45
C ASP A 51 35.17 6.61 10.84
N GLU A 52 35.17 6.71 9.52
CA GLU A 52 35.34 7.98 8.79
C GLU A 52 34.08 8.86 8.81
N CYS A 53 32.93 8.32 9.20
CA CYS A 53 31.64 9.01 9.21
C CYS A 53 31.33 9.57 10.62
N SER A 54 30.83 10.81 10.68
CA SER A 54 30.37 11.41 11.94
C SER A 54 28.89 11.09 12.18
N ASN A 55 28.52 10.90 13.46
CA ASN A 55 27.12 10.73 13.89
C ASN A 55 26.38 9.54 13.29
N VAL A 56 27.10 8.44 13.07
CA VAL A 56 26.47 7.20 12.56
C VAL A 56 25.56 6.60 13.66
N PRO A 57 24.27 6.35 13.40
CA PRO A 57 23.39 5.69 14.35
C PRO A 57 23.91 4.32 14.78
N SER A 58 23.71 3.94 16.06
CA SER A 58 24.30 2.73 16.64
C SER A 58 23.88 1.42 15.94
N PHE A 59 22.71 1.41 15.28
CA PHE A 59 22.20 0.26 14.54
C PHE A 59 22.89 0.04 13.17
N VAL A 60 23.57 1.04 12.62
CA VAL A 60 24.09 1.02 11.22
C VAL A 60 25.22 0.01 11.08
N GLN A 61 26.24 0.06 11.95
CA GLN A 61 27.37 -0.87 11.88
C GLN A 61 26.91 -2.34 11.98
N PRO A 62 26.14 -2.76 13.00
CA PRO A 62 25.68 -4.14 13.07
C PRO A 62 24.74 -4.52 11.91
N TYR A 63 23.96 -3.58 11.35
CA TYR A 63 23.17 -3.85 10.14
C TYR A 63 24.04 -4.26 8.96
N TYR A 64 25.12 -3.53 8.68
CA TYR A 64 26.02 -3.87 7.55
C TYR A 64 26.80 -5.16 7.83
N HIS A 65 27.19 -5.44 9.07
CA HIS A 65 27.79 -6.72 9.44
C HIS A 65 26.81 -7.89 9.26
N ALA A 66 25.55 -7.71 9.65
CA ALA A 66 24.49 -8.71 9.40
C ALA A 66 24.33 -9.00 7.90
N ARG A 67 24.23 -7.94 7.10
CA ARG A 67 24.08 -8.03 5.65
C ARG A 67 25.28 -8.72 4.99
N PHE A 68 26.50 -8.38 5.41
CA PHE A 68 27.72 -9.01 4.94
C PHE A 68 27.74 -10.51 5.23
N ASN A 69 27.50 -10.91 6.48
CA ASN A 69 27.47 -12.32 6.86
C ASN A 69 26.35 -13.10 6.15
N TYR A 70 25.18 -12.46 5.98
CA TYR A 70 24.07 -13.05 5.25
C TYR A 70 24.43 -13.30 3.77
N SER A 71 25.11 -12.36 3.11
CA SER A 71 25.57 -12.53 1.72
C SER A 71 26.55 -13.70 1.54
N LEU A 72 27.30 -14.03 2.59
CA LEU A 72 28.22 -15.18 2.63
C LEU A 72 27.56 -16.47 3.16
N ASN A 73 26.23 -16.46 3.35
CA ASN A 73 25.46 -17.58 3.91
C ASN A 73 25.92 -18.02 5.33
N ARG A 74 26.47 -17.07 6.12
CA ARG A 74 26.86 -17.25 7.52
C ARG A 74 25.70 -16.88 8.42
N ILE A 75 24.67 -17.74 8.47
CA ILE A 75 23.37 -17.39 9.05
C ILE A 75 23.48 -17.06 10.54
N ASP A 76 24.21 -17.86 11.35
CA ASP A 76 24.32 -17.63 12.80
C ASP A 76 24.99 -16.28 13.12
N ALA A 77 26.03 -15.93 12.37
CA ALA A 77 26.68 -14.63 12.51
C ALA A 77 25.76 -13.49 12.07
N ALA A 78 25.02 -13.67 10.97
CA ALA A 78 24.04 -12.70 10.50
C ALA A 78 22.94 -12.47 11.55
N VAL A 79 22.45 -13.53 12.18
CA VAL A 79 21.46 -13.44 13.29
C VAL A 79 22.01 -12.65 14.45
N SER A 80 23.25 -12.94 14.90
CA SER A 80 23.86 -12.23 16.02
C SER A 80 23.94 -10.72 15.78
N TYR A 81 24.36 -10.33 14.57
CA TYR A 81 24.47 -8.91 14.22
C TYR A 81 23.11 -8.24 13.99
N ILE A 82 22.14 -8.93 13.37
CA ILE A 82 20.82 -8.31 13.15
C ILE A 82 20.05 -8.14 14.45
N ASP A 83 20.20 -9.04 15.42
CA ASP A 83 19.61 -8.87 16.77
C ASP A 83 20.15 -7.62 17.44
N VAL A 84 21.46 -7.35 17.33
CA VAL A 84 22.05 -6.11 17.85
C VAL A 84 21.47 -4.90 17.11
N ALA A 85 21.46 -4.92 15.77
CA ALA A 85 20.95 -3.80 14.98
C ALA A 85 19.49 -3.46 15.31
N VAL A 86 18.63 -4.47 15.41
CA VAL A 86 17.23 -4.32 15.80
C VAL A 86 17.11 -3.76 17.22
N SER A 87 17.91 -4.27 18.17
CA SER A 87 17.91 -3.80 19.56
C SER A 87 18.32 -2.33 19.67
N GLU A 88 19.36 -1.93 18.95
CA GLU A 88 19.82 -0.53 18.96
C GLU A 88 18.79 0.40 18.30
N LEU A 89 18.22 0.02 17.16
CA LEU A 89 17.16 0.79 16.52
C LEU A 89 15.94 1.01 17.43
N VAL A 90 15.53 -0.03 18.14
CA VAL A 90 14.39 0.06 19.07
C VAL A 90 14.70 0.94 20.28
N LYS A 91 15.95 0.94 20.76
CA LYS A 91 16.39 1.82 21.87
C LYS A 91 16.46 3.29 21.46
N GLU A 92 17.04 3.57 20.29
CA GLU A 92 17.22 4.94 19.80
C GLU A 92 15.90 5.64 19.50
N ARG A 93 14.88 4.91 19.07
CA ARG A 93 13.56 5.44 18.68
C ARG A 93 13.68 6.74 17.89
N PRO A 94 14.34 6.70 16.71
CA PRO A 94 14.56 7.93 15.95
C PRO A 94 13.24 8.63 15.66
N ALA A 95 13.24 9.95 15.74
CA ALA A 95 12.04 10.78 15.60
C ALA A 95 11.39 10.71 14.21
N THR A 96 12.18 10.32 13.20
CA THR A 96 11.72 10.16 11.80
C THR A 96 12.09 8.80 11.28
N GLU A 97 11.13 8.16 10.62
CA GLU A 97 11.36 6.93 9.87
C GLU A 97 12.10 7.24 8.56
N ASN A 98 13.03 6.38 8.20
CA ASN A 98 13.79 6.51 6.96
C ASN A 98 13.97 5.17 6.23
N GLU A 99 14.46 5.22 5.00
CA GLU A 99 14.61 4.04 4.16
C GLU A 99 15.61 3.02 4.71
N LEU A 100 16.67 3.46 5.42
CA LEU A 100 17.65 2.54 6.01
C LEU A 100 17.03 1.68 7.11
N GLN A 101 16.21 2.28 7.97
CA GLN A 101 15.46 1.55 9.00
C GLN A 101 14.49 0.54 8.36
N MET A 102 13.80 0.93 7.28
CA MET A 102 12.95 0.03 6.52
C MET A 102 13.76 -1.13 5.92
N CYS A 103 14.94 -0.86 5.35
CA CYS A 103 15.84 -1.89 4.84
C CYS A 103 16.32 -2.85 5.94
N LEU A 104 16.60 -2.32 7.15
CA LEU A 104 16.97 -3.15 8.30
C LEU A 104 15.86 -4.13 8.64
N TRP A 105 14.62 -3.68 8.75
CA TRP A 105 13.49 -4.55 9.05
C TRP A 105 13.23 -5.60 7.97
N GLY A 106 13.38 -5.23 6.69
CA GLY A 106 13.28 -6.18 5.58
C GLY A 106 14.36 -7.26 5.65
N LEU A 107 15.61 -6.87 5.86
CA LEU A 107 16.73 -7.80 6.02
C LEU A 107 16.57 -8.69 7.27
N ALA A 108 16.10 -8.13 8.38
CA ALA A 108 15.80 -8.88 9.59
C ALA A 108 14.76 -9.98 9.32
N GLY A 109 13.69 -9.64 8.60
CA GLY A 109 12.68 -10.62 8.17
C GLY A 109 13.29 -11.80 7.40
N GLU A 110 14.18 -11.53 6.45
CA GLU A 110 14.87 -12.57 5.68
C GLU A 110 15.83 -13.41 6.53
N ILE A 111 16.67 -12.77 7.34
CA ILE A 111 17.65 -13.47 8.20
C ILE A 111 16.92 -14.38 9.19
N TYR A 112 15.88 -13.87 9.89
CA TYR A 112 15.10 -14.65 10.83
C TYR A 112 14.38 -15.83 10.16
N ALA A 113 13.85 -15.63 8.95
CA ALA A 113 13.24 -16.71 8.18
C ALA A 113 14.26 -17.83 7.88
N ASN A 114 15.49 -17.46 7.49
CA ASN A 114 16.58 -18.43 7.24
C ASN A 114 17.02 -19.17 8.50
N ALA A 115 16.95 -18.52 9.64
CA ALA A 115 17.31 -19.08 10.94
C ALA A 115 16.16 -19.85 11.62
N ASP A 116 15.06 -20.13 10.91
CA ASP A 116 13.84 -20.76 11.43
C ASP A 116 13.16 -19.99 12.61
N ARG A 117 13.48 -18.69 12.79
CA ARG A 117 12.87 -17.79 13.77
C ARG A 117 11.60 -17.16 13.18
N TYR A 118 10.58 -17.98 12.95
CA TYR A 118 9.39 -17.60 12.19
C TYR A 118 8.64 -16.39 12.77
N ALA A 119 8.40 -16.38 14.08
CA ALA A 119 7.68 -15.28 14.72
C ALA A 119 8.42 -13.94 14.61
N ASP A 120 9.75 -13.96 14.78
CA ASP A 120 10.59 -12.77 14.63
C ASP A 120 10.60 -12.27 13.18
N SER A 121 10.60 -13.19 12.23
CA SER A 121 10.48 -12.87 10.80
C SER A 121 9.17 -12.17 10.48
N VAL A 122 8.03 -12.68 10.95
CA VAL A 122 6.71 -12.05 10.76
C VAL A 122 6.68 -10.65 11.39
N ASN A 123 7.21 -10.51 12.62
CA ASN A 123 7.29 -9.23 13.30
C ASN A 123 8.15 -8.21 12.54
N ALA A 124 9.31 -8.64 12.03
CA ALA A 124 10.18 -7.80 11.23
C ALA A 124 9.49 -7.35 9.94
N TYR A 125 8.81 -8.23 9.24
CA TYR A 125 8.04 -7.87 8.04
C TYR A 125 6.84 -6.96 8.34
N ASN A 126 6.19 -7.11 9.49
CA ASN A 126 5.16 -6.16 9.91
C ASN A 126 5.74 -4.74 10.07
N ARG A 127 6.90 -4.60 10.71
CA ARG A 127 7.59 -3.30 10.83
C ARG A 127 8.02 -2.76 9.46
N TYR A 128 8.58 -3.60 8.61
CA TYR A 128 8.91 -3.24 7.23
C TYR A 128 7.70 -2.69 6.48
N LEU A 129 6.56 -3.38 6.53
CA LEU A 129 5.35 -2.97 5.82
C LEU A 129 4.76 -1.67 6.37
N ALA A 130 4.72 -1.51 7.70
CA ALA A 130 4.28 -0.28 8.33
C ALA A 130 5.10 0.92 7.84
N MET A 131 6.42 0.82 7.87
CA MET A 131 7.32 1.85 7.36
C MET A 131 7.19 2.06 5.86
N HIS A 132 7.12 0.98 5.07
CA HIS A 132 6.95 1.05 3.62
C HIS A 132 5.71 1.87 3.23
N PHE A 133 4.57 1.63 3.87
CA PHE A 133 3.36 2.39 3.60
C PHE A 133 3.43 3.82 4.14
N ASN A 134 4.22 4.08 5.19
CA ASN A 134 4.35 5.38 5.80
C ASN A 134 5.31 6.32 5.05
N ILE A 135 6.46 5.83 4.64
CA ILE A 135 7.53 6.63 3.99
C ILE A 135 7.13 7.09 2.59
N LYS A 136 6.48 6.21 1.80
CA LYS A 136 6.06 6.55 0.44
C LYS A 136 4.79 7.37 0.45
N THR A 137 4.92 8.68 0.31
CA THR A 137 3.80 9.60 0.15
C THR A 137 3.55 9.90 -1.33
N GLU A 138 2.26 9.98 -1.69
CA GLU A 138 1.82 10.37 -3.03
C GLU A 138 0.91 11.59 -2.93
N ASN A 139 1.04 12.49 -3.89
CA ASN A 139 0.10 13.61 -3.99
C ASN A 139 -1.22 13.10 -4.57
N ILE A 140 -2.19 12.87 -3.69
CA ILE A 140 -3.52 12.37 -4.02
C ILE A 140 -4.55 13.46 -3.66
N CYS A 141 -5.50 13.67 -4.55
CA CYS A 141 -6.60 14.59 -4.29
C CYS A 141 -7.41 14.12 -3.07
N ASN A 142 -7.76 15.03 -2.19
CA ASN A 142 -8.56 14.72 -1.01
C ASN A 142 -10.07 14.49 -1.31
N LYS A 143 -10.49 14.60 -2.58
CA LYS A 143 -11.84 14.27 -3.05
C LYS A 143 -11.77 13.01 -3.89
N LEU A 144 -12.37 11.94 -3.39
CA LEU A 144 -12.37 10.64 -4.06
C LEU A 144 -13.80 10.13 -4.24
N LEU A 145 -14.03 9.39 -5.33
CA LEU A 145 -15.34 8.84 -5.66
C LEU A 145 -15.42 7.36 -5.29
N SER A 146 -16.58 6.93 -4.80
CA SER A 146 -16.88 5.52 -4.51
C SER A 146 -18.21 5.12 -5.12
N PHE A 147 -18.18 4.34 -6.20
CA PHE A 147 -19.36 3.77 -6.85
C PHE A 147 -19.83 2.55 -6.08
N ARG A 148 -21.11 2.47 -5.76
CA ARG A 148 -21.66 1.41 -4.91
C ARG A 148 -23.14 1.10 -5.22
N PRO A 149 -23.56 -0.17 -5.06
CA PRO A 149 -24.99 -0.44 -4.91
C PRO A 149 -25.53 0.22 -3.64
N ILE A 150 -26.80 0.59 -3.62
CA ILE A 150 -27.51 1.00 -2.40
C ILE A 150 -27.92 -0.29 -1.68
N SER A 151 -27.19 -0.64 -0.66
CA SER A 151 -27.34 -1.88 0.10
C SER A 151 -27.23 -1.62 1.59
N LYS A 152 -27.63 -2.59 2.40
CA LYS A 152 -27.44 -2.53 3.86
C LYS A 152 -26.04 -2.07 4.25
N TYR A 153 -25.00 -2.63 3.63
CA TYR A 153 -23.61 -2.32 3.97
C TYR A 153 -23.22 -0.88 3.58
N SER A 154 -23.63 -0.42 2.40
CA SER A 154 -23.33 0.95 1.98
C SER A 154 -24.08 2.00 2.80
N LEU A 155 -25.30 1.68 3.23
CA LEU A 155 -26.06 2.55 4.13
C LEU A 155 -25.47 2.58 5.53
N MET A 156 -25.01 1.45 6.07
CA MET A 156 -24.34 1.40 7.37
C MET A 156 -23.06 2.24 7.40
N ASP A 157 -22.23 2.18 6.34
CA ASP A 157 -21.04 3.03 6.23
C ASP A 157 -21.42 4.53 6.34
N ILE A 158 -22.50 4.96 5.67
CA ILE A 158 -22.95 6.35 5.70
C ILE A 158 -23.51 6.72 7.09
N ILE A 159 -24.39 5.89 7.66
CA ILE A 159 -25.02 6.13 8.98
C ILE A 159 -23.95 6.24 10.06
N ASN A 160 -22.98 5.34 10.04
CA ASN A 160 -21.94 5.26 11.05
C ASN A 160 -20.77 6.24 10.79
N LYS A 161 -20.78 6.96 9.67
CA LYS A 161 -19.65 7.78 9.21
C LYS A 161 -18.35 6.97 9.16
N GLU A 162 -18.40 5.85 8.46
CA GLU A 162 -17.31 4.88 8.36
C GLU A 162 -16.94 4.59 6.90
N ILE A 163 -15.76 4.04 6.72
CA ILE A 163 -15.32 3.40 5.50
C ILE A 163 -14.90 1.98 5.84
N THR A 164 -15.60 0.99 5.30
CA THR A 164 -15.18 -0.40 5.46
C THR A 164 -14.08 -0.72 4.47
N VAL A 165 -12.91 -1.08 4.98
CA VAL A 165 -11.79 -1.67 4.20
C VAL A 165 -11.90 -3.19 4.25
N SER A 166 -11.46 -3.87 3.19
CA SER A 166 -11.59 -5.34 3.06
C SER A 166 -10.26 -6.01 2.77
N HIS A 167 -10.16 -7.29 3.17
CA HIS A 167 -9.00 -8.11 2.84
C HIS A 167 -8.89 -8.26 1.31
N PRO A 168 -7.68 -8.20 0.72
CA PRO A 168 -7.47 -8.37 -0.72
C PRO A 168 -8.10 -9.62 -1.33
N LYS A 169 -8.19 -10.73 -0.57
CA LYS A 169 -8.79 -12.00 -1.03
C LYS A 169 -10.29 -11.92 -1.39
N VAL A 170 -11.00 -10.89 -0.91
CA VAL A 170 -12.45 -10.71 -1.19
C VAL A 170 -12.74 -9.71 -2.31
N MET A 171 -11.70 -9.33 -3.07
CA MET A 171 -11.88 -8.48 -4.25
C MET A 171 -12.70 -9.20 -5.32
N ASN A 172 -13.50 -8.44 -6.07
CA ASN A 172 -14.40 -8.97 -7.10
C ASN A 172 -13.67 -9.50 -8.35
N ASP A 173 -12.51 -8.94 -8.69
CA ASP A 173 -11.69 -9.41 -9.80
C ASP A 173 -10.72 -10.49 -9.29
N PRO A 174 -10.81 -11.75 -9.75
CA PRO A 174 -9.89 -12.81 -9.35
C PRO A 174 -8.44 -12.56 -9.78
N PHE A 175 -8.21 -11.64 -10.71
CA PHE A 175 -6.88 -11.22 -11.13
C PHE A 175 -6.37 -9.98 -10.37
N ASP A 176 -7.20 -9.38 -9.54
CA ASP A 176 -6.73 -8.36 -8.63
C ASP A 176 -5.89 -9.01 -7.52
N THR A 177 -4.79 -8.38 -7.13
CA THR A 177 -3.83 -8.99 -6.18
C THR A 177 -3.32 -10.38 -6.59
N ILE A 178 -3.38 -10.72 -7.89
CA ILE A 178 -2.96 -12.03 -8.43
C ILE A 178 -1.53 -12.42 -8.02
N TYR A 179 -0.67 -11.44 -7.82
CA TYR A 179 0.69 -11.67 -7.39
C TYR A 179 0.78 -12.29 -5.99
N LEU A 180 -0.12 -11.91 -5.08
CA LEU A 180 -0.21 -12.52 -3.73
C LEU A 180 -0.67 -13.97 -3.83
N GLN A 181 -1.66 -14.24 -4.68
CA GLN A 181 -2.16 -15.59 -4.92
C GLN A 181 -1.07 -16.46 -5.58
N TRP A 182 -0.32 -15.89 -6.51
CA TRP A 182 0.80 -16.59 -7.14
C TRP A 182 1.93 -16.90 -6.15
N LEU A 183 2.27 -15.97 -5.25
CA LEU A 183 3.26 -16.20 -4.20
C LEU A 183 2.85 -17.33 -3.27
N ASP A 184 1.56 -17.37 -2.89
CA ASP A 184 1.02 -18.45 -2.07
C ASP A 184 1.10 -19.80 -2.80
N TYR A 185 0.67 -19.86 -4.05
CA TYR A 185 0.80 -21.04 -4.90
C TYR A 185 2.26 -21.49 -5.05
N TYR A 186 3.18 -20.56 -5.32
CA TYR A 186 4.60 -20.84 -5.46
C TYR A 186 5.20 -21.37 -4.16
N ASN A 187 4.83 -20.79 -3.04
CA ASN A 187 5.24 -21.21 -1.71
C ASN A 187 4.79 -22.64 -1.37
N GLN A 188 3.58 -23.03 -1.77
CA GLN A 188 3.07 -24.39 -1.55
C GLN A 188 3.80 -25.46 -2.36
N ASN A 189 4.37 -25.09 -3.51
CA ASN A 189 5.01 -25.98 -4.47
C ASN A 189 6.55 -25.92 -4.45
N ASN A 190 7.17 -25.17 -3.53
CA ASN A 190 8.61 -24.94 -3.49
C ASN A 190 9.17 -24.90 -2.06
N ASP A 191 9.47 -26.07 -1.51
CA ASP A 191 9.89 -26.22 -0.11
C ASP A 191 11.14 -25.39 0.26
N LYS A 192 12.06 -25.21 -0.67
CA LYS A 192 13.31 -24.47 -0.41
C LYS A 192 13.12 -22.97 -0.17
N GLU A 193 12.11 -22.38 -0.80
CA GLU A 193 11.84 -20.94 -0.68
C GLU A 193 10.69 -20.63 0.29
N ARG A 194 9.99 -21.67 0.77
CA ARG A 194 8.84 -21.56 1.66
C ARG A 194 9.16 -20.81 2.95
N LYS A 195 10.36 -21.00 3.50
CA LYS A 195 10.81 -20.33 4.72
C LYS A 195 10.76 -18.80 4.62
N HIS A 196 11.12 -18.25 3.46
CA HIS A 196 11.23 -16.80 3.25
C HIS A 196 9.90 -16.16 2.89
N ILE A 197 9.11 -16.83 2.08
CA ILE A 197 7.88 -16.28 1.52
C ILE A 197 6.75 -16.29 2.54
N LYS A 198 6.62 -17.37 3.30
CA LYS A 198 5.50 -17.57 4.22
C LYS A 198 5.36 -16.48 5.29
N PRO A 199 6.42 -16.04 6.02
CA PRO A 199 6.31 -14.97 6.99
C PRO A 199 5.90 -13.64 6.36
N MET A 200 6.41 -13.35 5.17
CA MET A 200 6.05 -12.15 4.43
C MET A 200 4.58 -12.15 4.00
N LEU A 201 4.08 -13.28 3.48
CA LEU A 201 2.65 -13.42 3.13
C LEU A 201 1.75 -13.28 4.36
N GLU A 202 2.16 -13.80 5.51
CA GLU A 202 1.43 -13.63 6.76
C GLU A 202 1.37 -12.16 7.17
N ALA A 203 2.48 -11.44 7.10
CA ALA A 203 2.51 -10.01 7.37
C ALA A 203 1.62 -9.23 6.37
N MET A 204 1.69 -9.53 5.06
CA MET A 204 0.83 -8.93 4.04
C MET A 204 -0.66 -9.26 4.25
N GLY A 205 -0.99 -10.38 4.88
CA GLY A 205 -2.34 -10.74 5.31
C GLY A 205 -2.97 -9.77 6.30
N ASN A 206 -2.20 -8.86 6.90
CA ASN A 206 -2.68 -7.79 7.78
C ASN A 206 -3.15 -6.54 7.02
N VAL A 207 -2.98 -6.49 5.70
CA VAL A 207 -3.43 -5.38 4.86
C VAL A 207 -4.91 -5.51 4.56
N ARG A 208 -5.62 -4.37 4.62
CA ARG A 208 -7.00 -4.19 4.14
C ARG A 208 -7.02 -3.03 3.17
N ILE A 209 -7.85 -3.11 2.15
CA ILE A 209 -7.95 -2.09 1.11
C ILE A 209 -9.39 -1.64 0.87
N ARG A 210 -9.52 -0.38 0.44
CA ARG A 210 -10.75 0.18 -0.10
C ARG A 210 -10.43 0.93 -1.38
N CYS A 211 -11.13 0.58 -2.45
CA CYS A 211 -10.96 1.19 -3.76
C CYS A 211 -11.82 2.44 -3.90
N PHE A 212 -11.21 3.48 -4.46
CA PHE A 212 -11.84 4.73 -4.85
C PHE A 212 -11.42 5.08 -6.28
N VAL A 213 -12.15 5.97 -6.89
CA VAL A 213 -11.78 6.62 -8.15
C VAL A 213 -11.19 7.99 -7.84
N ASN A 214 -10.03 8.29 -8.44
CA ASN A 214 -9.45 9.61 -8.35
C ASN A 214 -10.39 10.64 -9.02
N ASN A 215 -10.80 11.68 -8.30
CA ASN A 215 -11.72 12.69 -8.80
C ASN A 215 -11.03 13.83 -9.57
N GLN A 216 -9.79 13.62 -10.00
CA GLN A 216 -9.13 14.54 -10.93
C GLN A 216 -9.47 14.13 -12.37
N PRO A 217 -9.85 15.08 -13.24
CA PRO A 217 -10.00 14.79 -14.66
C PRO A 217 -8.73 14.15 -15.21
N ASP A 218 -8.91 13.15 -16.05
CA ASP A 218 -7.81 12.59 -16.82
C ASP A 218 -7.50 13.47 -18.05
N ALA A 219 -6.60 13.00 -18.91
CA ALA A 219 -6.22 13.70 -20.14
C ALA A 219 -7.38 13.91 -21.15
N THR A 220 -8.56 13.35 -20.87
CA THR A 220 -9.76 13.46 -21.73
C THR A 220 -10.73 14.56 -21.28
N ASP A 221 -10.39 15.30 -20.21
CA ASP A 221 -11.23 16.34 -19.59
C ASP A 221 -12.63 15.88 -19.16
N SER A 222 -12.89 14.57 -19.15
CA SER A 222 -14.16 14.03 -18.69
C SER A 222 -14.15 13.91 -17.16
N GLU A 223 -15.24 14.34 -16.52
CA GLU A 223 -15.42 14.13 -15.07
C GLU A 223 -15.49 12.63 -14.77
N PRO A 224 -14.69 12.09 -13.84
CA PRO A 224 -14.67 10.67 -13.51
C PRO A 224 -16.03 10.10 -13.10
N VAL A 225 -16.92 10.92 -12.54
CA VAL A 225 -18.29 10.53 -12.20
C VAL A 225 -19.14 10.20 -13.44
N SER A 226 -18.76 10.69 -14.62
CA SER A 226 -19.49 10.46 -15.88
C SER A 226 -19.07 9.16 -16.60
N ASN A 227 -18.13 8.39 -16.03
CA ASN A 227 -17.66 7.14 -16.62
C ASN A 227 -18.75 6.07 -16.59
N ILE A 228 -19.29 5.71 -17.77
CA ILE A 228 -20.40 4.75 -17.92
C ILE A 228 -20.06 3.34 -17.41
N LEU A 229 -18.80 2.92 -17.52
CA LEU A 229 -18.35 1.60 -17.09
C LEU A 229 -18.37 1.50 -15.56
N MET A 230 -17.98 2.57 -14.85
CA MET A 230 -18.06 2.61 -13.40
C MET A 230 -19.48 2.46 -12.88
N TRP A 231 -20.45 3.09 -13.54
CA TRP A 231 -21.86 2.95 -13.20
C TRP A 231 -22.40 1.55 -13.49
N SER A 232 -21.97 0.95 -14.59
CA SER A 232 -22.39 -0.39 -14.99
C SER A 232 -21.85 -1.47 -14.05
N HIS A 233 -20.55 -1.42 -13.74
CA HIS A 233 -19.88 -2.46 -12.97
C HIS A 233 -20.05 -2.32 -11.46
N TYR A 234 -20.02 -1.09 -10.93
CA TYR A 234 -19.89 -0.86 -9.48
C TYR A 234 -21.10 -0.20 -8.83
N ALA A 235 -22.03 0.38 -9.61
CA ALA A 235 -23.23 1.04 -9.12
C ALA A 235 -24.52 0.30 -9.51
N ASP A 236 -24.55 -1.01 -9.38
CA ASP A 236 -25.70 -1.86 -9.64
C ASP A 236 -26.39 -1.53 -10.99
N SER A 237 -25.63 -1.54 -12.07
CA SER A 237 -26.14 -1.26 -13.43
C SER A 237 -26.93 0.07 -13.47
N HIS A 238 -26.32 1.15 -13.00
CA HIS A 238 -26.90 2.50 -12.90
C HIS A 238 -28.08 2.66 -11.90
N ARG A 239 -28.35 1.68 -11.04
CA ARG A 239 -29.38 1.79 -9.97
C ARG A 239 -28.80 2.23 -8.63
N GLY A 240 -27.50 2.15 -8.46
CA GLY A 240 -26.80 2.51 -7.24
C GLY A 240 -26.49 4.01 -7.12
N MET A 241 -25.44 4.28 -6.38
CA MET A 241 -24.96 5.64 -6.12
C MET A 241 -23.44 5.75 -6.28
N CYS A 242 -22.96 6.97 -6.47
CA CYS A 242 -21.57 7.34 -6.32
C CYS A 242 -21.44 8.38 -5.21
N LEU A 243 -20.64 8.07 -4.20
CA LEU A 243 -20.34 8.96 -3.09
C LEU A 243 -19.03 9.71 -3.38
N GLU A 244 -19.05 11.04 -3.30
CA GLU A 244 -17.83 11.82 -3.25
C GLU A 244 -17.47 12.05 -1.78
N TYR A 245 -16.40 11.44 -1.35
CA TYR A 245 -15.77 11.72 -0.07
C TYR A 245 -14.84 12.91 -0.20
N ARG A 246 -14.86 13.79 0.79
CA ARG A 246 -13.82 14.78 1.02
C ARG A 246 -13.13 14.41 2.33
N PHE A 247 -11.86 14.06 2.23
CA PHE A 247 -11.03 13.68 3.37
C PHE A 247 -10.29 14.88 3.94
N SER A 248 -10.11 14.92 5.24
CA SER A 248 -9.22 15.87 5.91
C SER A 248 -7.74 15.47 5.70
N ASP A 249 -6.85 16.44 5.83
CA ASP A 249 -5.41 16.16 5.80
C ASP A 249 -5.00 15.22 6.94
N LYS A 250 -5.65 15.32 8.09
CA LYS A 250 -5.44 14.42 9.22
C LYS A 250 -5.81 12.98 8.87
N PHE A 251 -6.97 12.77 8.22
CA PHE A 251 -7.39 11.42 7.81
C PHE A 251 -6.47 10.85 6.71
N MET A 252 -6.06 11.69 5.76
CA MET A 252 -5.18 11.28 4.65
C MET A 252 -3.79 10.82 5.12
N ASN A 253 -3.33 11.33 6.27
CA ASN A 253 -1.99 11.11 6.80
C ASN A 253 -2.00 10.44 8.19
N GLN A 254 -3.04 9.68 8.50
CA GLN A 254 -3.20 9.05 9.81
C GLN A 254 -2.21 7.89 9.99
N THR A 255 -1.39 7.97 11.04
CA THR A 255 -0.52 6.89 11.50
C THR A 255 -0.65 6.74 13.01
N ASN A 256 -0.59 5.51 13.48
CA ASN A 256 -0.35 5.14 14.86
C ASN A 256 0.90 4.24 14.88
N ASP A 257 1.49 4.00 16.04
CA ASP A 257 2.77 3.27 16.18
C ASP A 257 2.79 1.91 15.45
N ASP A 258 1.66 1.19 15.43
CA ASP A 258 1.56 -0.16 14.85
C ASP A 258 0.54 -0.26 13.71
N SER A 259 -0.08 0.84 13.29
CA SER A 259 -1.06 0.85 12.20
C SER A 259 -0.87 2.03 11.27
N VAL A 260 -1.05 1.79 9.99
CA VAL A 260 -0.91 2.81 8.93
C VAL A 260 -2.18 2.88 8.11
N LEU A 261 -2.61 4.10 7.82
CA LEU A 261 -3.71 4.37 6.91
C LEU A 261 -3.21 5.33 5.82
N ARG A 262 -3.12 4.86 4.58
CA ARG A 262 -2.55 5.64 3.46
C ARG A 262 -3.30 5.42 2.18
N PHE A 263 -3.41 6.49 1.40
CA PHE A 263 -3.93 6.44 0.05
C PHE A 263 -2.79 6.25 -0.96
N ARG A 264 -2.99 5.34 -1.93
CA ARG A 264 -2.01 4.98 -2.95
C ARG A 264 -2.69 4.84 -4.31
N LYS A 265 -2.03 5.33 -5.36
CA LYS A 265 -2.51 5.15 -6.75
C LYS A 265 -2.23 3.74 -7.24
N VAL A 266 -3.15 3.19 -8.02
CA VAL A 266 -2.95 1.91 -8.69
C VAL A 266 -2.08 2.10 -9.93
N ILE A 267 -1.13 1.19 -10.13
CA ILE A 267 -0.20 1.16 -11.25
C ILE A 267 -0.76 0.20 -12.32
N TYR A 268 -1.11 0.75 -13.48
CA TYR A 268 -1.63 -0.03 -14.60
C TYR A 268 -0.50 -0.43 -15.55
N LYS A 269 -0.37 -1.75 -15.81
CA LYS A 269 0.65 -2.29 -16.73
C LYS A 269 0.03 -3.27 -17.72
N ARG A 270 0.56 -3.29 -18.94
CA ARG A 270 0.17 -4.24 -20.00
C ARG A 270 0.93 -5.56 -19.88
N GLU A 271 2.22 -5.45 -19.55
CA GLU A 271 3.07 -6.63 -19.45
C GLU A 271 2.66 -7.47 -18.26
N PRO A 272 2.56 -8.81 -18.43
CA PRO A 272 2.41 -9.70 -17.31
C PRO A 272 3.62 -9.53 -16.37
N LEU A 273 3.39 -9.73 -15.08
CA LEU A 273 4.49 -9.87 -14.14
C LEU A 273 5.38 -11.01 -14.62
N SER A 274 6.65 -10.71 -14.90
CA SER A 274 7.61 -11.78 -15.14
C SER A 274 7.83 -12.52 -13.83
N ILE A 275 7.22 -13.68 -13.74
CA ILE A 275 7.35 -14.61 -12.60
C ILE A 275 8.82 -15.01 -12.34
N LYS A 276 9.68 -14.84 -13.35
CA LYS A 276 11.12 -15.10 -13.25
C LYS A 276 11.89 -14.01 -12.50
N SER A 277 11.32 -12.82 -12.33
CA SER A 277 11.96 -11.80 -11.49
C SER A 277 11.67 -12.14 -10.04
N LYS A 278 12.68 -12.55 -9.31
CA LYS A 278 12.65 -12.78 -7.86
C LYS A 278 12.48 -11.48 -7.06
N GLN A 279 11.92 -10.47 -7.70
CA GLN A 279 11.72 -9.15 -7.14
C GLN A 279 10.33 -9.09 -6.54
N MET A 280 10.27 -9.19 -5.23
CA MET A 280 9.06 -8.97 -4.48
C MET A 280 9.00 -7.51 -4.07
N THR A 281 8.09 -6.74 -4.65
CA THR A 281 7.75 -5.43 -4.12
C THR A 281 6.33 -5.46 -3.59
N THR A 282 6.12 -4.87 -2.42
CA THR A 282 4.81 -4.74 -1.79
C THR A 282 3.82 -4.04 -2.73
N ASP A 283 4.30 -3.03 -3.46
CA ASP A 283 3.50 -2.28 -4.44
C ASP A 283 2.97 -3.19 -5.56
N ILE A 284 3.78 -4.16 -6.02
CA ILE A 284 3.35 -5.09 -7.07
C ILE A 284 2.18 -5.94 -6.60
N GLY A 285 2.23 -6.42 -5.36
CA GLY A 285 1.19 -7.29 -4.82
C GLY A 285 -0.15 -6.59 -4.59
N LEU A 286 -0.12 -5.33 -4.18
CA LEU A 286 -1.30 -4.60 -3.71
C LEU A 286 -1.77 -3.49 -4.63
N LEU A 287 -0.90 -2.94 -5.47
CA LEU A 287 -1.18 -1.73 -6.25
C LEU A 287 -1.11 -1.95 -7.76
N ARG A 288 -0.69 -3.14 -8.23
CA ARG A 288 -0.62 -3.41 -9.67
C ARG A 288 -1.92 -4.02 -10.18
N LYS A 289 -2.43 -3.46 -11.28
CA LYS A 289 -3.64 -3.93 -11.97
C LYS A 289 -3.42 -4.02 -13.48
N CYS A 290 -4.18 -4.91 -14.13
CA CYS A 290 -4.15 -5.02 -15.59
C CYS A 290 -4.61 -3.70 -16.24
N ASN A 291 -3.93 -3.30 -17.33
CA ASN A 291 -4.24 -2.06 -18.03
C ASN A 291 -5.67 -1.99 -18.60
N ALA A 292 -6.36 -3.14 -18.75
CA ALA A 292 -7.77 -3.17 -19.13
C ALA A 292 -8.67 -2.38 -18.14
N TRP A 293 -8.27 -2.29 -16.88
CA TRP A 293 -8.98 -1.57 -15.82
C TRP A 293 -8.52 -0.11 -15.65
N LYS A 294 -7.68 0.41 -16.54
CA LYS A 294 -7.13 1.78 -16.41
C LYS A 294 -8.21 2.87 -16.33
N TYR A 295 -9.38 2.61 -16.91
CA TYR A 295 -10.52 3.54 -16.89
C TYR A 295 -11.06 3.81 -15.47
N GLU A 296 -10.72 2.96 -14.48
CA GLU A 296 -11.10 3.16 -13.09
C GLU A 296 -10.34 4.31 -12.41
N ASN A 297 -9.16 4.67 -12.92
CA ASN A 297 -8.30 5.68 -12.30
C ASN A 297 -8.22 5.51 -10.77
N GLU A 298 -7.90 4.26 -10.36
CA GLU A 298 -8.11 3.79 -8.99
C GLU A 298 -7.09 4.36 -8.01
N VAL A 299 -7.60 4.75 -6.85
CA VAL A 299 -6.83 5.05 -5.65
C VAL A 299 -7.27 4.09 -4.56
N ARG A 300 -6.33 3.41 -3.91
CA ARG A 300 -6.57 2.50 -2.79
C ARG A 300 -6.27 3.17 -1.47
N LEU A 301 -7.23 3.14 -0.56
CA LEU A 301 -6.97 3.34 0.86
C LEU A 301 -6.42 2.01 1.38
N ILE A 302 -5.16 2.03 1.82
CA ILE A 302 -4.48 0.91 2.44
C ILE A 302 -4.57 1.11 3.95
N SER A 303 -5.10 0.12 4.64
CA SER A 303 -5.06 -0.01 6.09
C SER A 303 -4.18 -1.21 6.45
N PHE A 304 -3.14 -0.95 7.19
CA PHE A 304 -2.28 -1.98 7.75
C PHE A 304 -2.43 -1.97 9.26
N ALA A 305 -2.88 -3.08 9.83
CA ALA A 305 -3.14 -3.24 11.27
C ALA A 305 -2.91 -4.70 11.68
N PRO A 306 -1.70 -5.06 12.17
CA PRO A 306 -1.33 -6.45 12.47
C PRO A 306 -2.24 -7.16 13.48
N ASP A 307 -2.84 -6.40 14.41
CA ASP A 307 -3.69 -6.94 15.47
C ASP A 307 -5.15 -7.20 15.03
N ARG A 308 -5.53 -6.78 13.80
CA ARG A 308 -6.88 -6.90 13.28
C ARG A 308 -6.96 -8.03 12.26
N LYS A 309 -7.65 -9.13 12.59
CA LYS A 309 -7.75 -10.32 11.73
C LYS A 309 -9.03 -10.40 10.89
N ASP A 310 -10.00 -9.54 11.14
CA ASP A 310 -11.28 -9.53 10.41
C ASP A 310 -11.08 -9.23 8.92
N ASP A 311 -11.87 -9.89 8.06
CA ASP A 311 -11.84 -9.64 6.61
C ASP A 311 -12.37 -8.24 6.24
N PHE A 312 -13.23 -7.66 7.07
CA PHE A 312 -13.84 -6.36 6.89
C PHE A 312 -13.63 -5.52 8.15
N ILE A 313 -12.99 -4.38 8.01
CA ILE A 313 -12.67 -3.49 9.13
C ILE A 313 -13.30 -2.12 8.86
N PRO A 314 -14.25 -1.65 9.68
CA PRO A 314 -14.76 -0.29 9.59
C PRO A 314 -13.74 0.70 10.17
N ILE A 315 -13.51 1.78 9.43
CA ILE A 315 -12.63 2.89 9.81
C ILE A 315 -13.50 4.14 9.93
N LYS A 316 -13.54 4.73 11.12
CA LYS A 316 -14.28 5.96 11.38
C LYS A 316 -13.68 7.13 10.60
N LEU A 317 -14.54 7.91 9.95
CA LEU A 317 -14.17 9.22 9.44
C LEU A 317 -13.95 10.18 10.62
N ASP A 318 -12.97 11.06 10.47
CA ASP A 318 -12.78 12.16 11.43
C ASP A 318 -13.76 13.31 11.14
N ASP A 319 -13.85 14.28 12.07
CA ASP A 319 -14.78 15.40 11.98
C ASP A 319 -14.53 16.31 10.76
N GLY A 320 -13.33 16.26 10.18
CA GLY A 320 -12.98 17.02 8.98
C GLY A 320 -13.32 16.31 7.67
N SER A 321 -13.65 15.02 7.73
CA SER A 321 -13.96 14.17 6.57
C SER A 321 -15.48 13.96 6.45
N CYS A 322 -16.02 14.01 5.23
CA CYS A 322 -17.46 13.87 5.00
C CYS A 322 -17.77 13.36 3.60
N VAL A 323 -19.02 12.91 3.41
CA VAL A 323 -19.63 12.75 2.09
C VAL A 323 -20.08 14.13 1.60
N SER A 324 -19.36 14.68 0.62
CA SER A 324 -19.63 16.05 0.12
C SER A 324 -20.69 16.11 -0.98
N ARG A 325 -20.73 15.07 -1.83
CA ARG A 325 -21.73 14.93 -2.90
C ARG A 325 -22.21 13.48 -3.00
N VAL A 326 -23.48 13.29 -3.33
CA VAL A 326 -24.03 12.00 -3.72
C VAL A 326 -24.61 12.12 -5.11
N PHE A 327 -24.18 11.24 -6.00
CA PHE A 327 -24.76 11.09 -7.33
C PHE A 327 -25.53 9.78 -7.36
N PHE A 328 -26.80 9.83 -7.73
CA PHE A 328 -27.63 8.66 -7.95
C PHE A 328 -27.58 8.26 -9.42
N GLY A 329 -27.51 6.97 -9.67
CA GLY A 329 -27.55 6.45 -11.02
C GLY A 329 -28.84 6.83 -11.74
N MET A 330 -28.81 6.87 -13.07
CA MET A 330 -29.96 7.30 -13.87
C MET A 330 -31.20 6.40 -13.68
N ASN A 331 -31.00 5.14 -13.29
CA ASN A 331 -32.05 4.16 -13.01
C ASN A 331 -32.29 3.94 -11.51
N CYS A 332 -31.75 4.81 -10.65
CA CYS A 332 -31.89 4.68 -9.21
C CYS A 332 -33.37 4.85 -8.80
N PRO A 333 -33.95 3.89 -8.05
CA PRO A 333 -35.31 3.99 -7.57
C PRO A 333 -35.52 5.22 -6.68
N LYS A 334 -36.63 5.91 -6.85
CA LYS A 334 -36.94 7.11 -6.03
C LYS A 334 -36.90 6.81 -4.53
N ARG A 335 -37.45 5.67 -4.11
CA ARG A 335 -37.42 5.22 -2.71
C ARG A 335 -36.00 5.20 -2.14
N ASP A 336 -35.02 4.70 -2.92
CA ASP A 336 -33.64 4.59 -2.47
C ASP A 336 -32.96 5.96 -2.42
N ILE A 337 -33.30 6.86 -3.37
CA ILE A 337 -32.89 8.27 -3.34
C ILE A 337 -33.39 8.92 -2.06
N ASP A 338 -34.68 8.79 -1.76
CA ASP A 338 -35.32 9.41 -0.58
C ASP A 338 -34.69 8.85 0.73
N THR A 339 -34.38 7.56 0.77
CA THR A 339 -33.72 6.93 1.92
C THR A 339 -32.33 7.53 2.16
N VAL A 340 -31.48 7.61 1.15
CA VAL A 340 -30.12 8.16 1.30
C VAL A 340 -30.17 9.65 1.66
N ARG A 341 -31.08 10.40 1.07
CA ARG A 341 -31.28 11.83 1.41
C ARG A 341 -31.72 12.02 2.86
N SER A 342 -32.61 11.17 3.35
CA SER A 342 -33.05 11.22 4.77
C SER A 342 -31.88 10.95 5.74
N ILE A 343 -31.01 9.99 5.42
CA ILE A 343 -29.83 9.66 6.27
C ILE A 343 -28.85 10.83 6.33
N LEU A 344 -28.66 11.55 5.23
CA LEU A 344 -27.69 12.64 5.10
C LEU A 344 -28.36 14.04 5.22
N SER A 345 -29.59 14.13 5.73
CA SER A 345 -30.37 15.38 5.79
C SER A 345 -29.69 16.48 6.61
N ASP A 346 -28.98 16.10 7.67
CA ASP A 346 -28.31 17.03 8.59
C ASP A 346 -26.90 17.42 8.14
N GLU A 347 -26.43 16.84 7.03
CA GLU A 347 -25.11 17.09 6.46
C GLU A 347 -25.19 18.18 5.36
N LYS A 348 -24.09 18.86 5.13
CA LYS A 348 -23.94 19.80 3.99
C LYS A 348 -23.76 19.09 2.66
N THR A 349 -24.29 17.89 2.52
CA THR A 349 -24.17 17.03 1.34
C THR A 349 -25.04 17.55 0.20
N LYS A 350 -24.49 17.57 -1.01
CA LYS A 350 -25.23 17.94 -2.22
C LYS A 350 -25.64 16.69 -2.98
N PHE A 351 -26.88 16.69 -3.49
CA PHE A 351 -27.48 15.55 -4.18
C PHE A 351 -27.67 15.83 -5.66
N TYR A 352 -27.32 14.83 -6.48
CA TYR A 352 -27.41 14.87 -7.93
C TYR A 352 -27.98 13.56 -8.46
N GLN A 353 -28.60 13.61 -9.61
CA GLN A 353 -29.02 12.43 -10.37
C GLN A 353 -28.37 12.42 -11.76
N MET A 354 -27.81 11.28 -12.13
CA MET A 354 -27.25 11.06 -13.44
C MET A 354 -28.33 10.95 -14.50
N GLU A 355 -28.06 11.46 -15.68
CA GLU A 355 -28.92 11.35 -16.85
C GLU A 355 -28.10 11.21 -18.12
N LYS A 356 -28.73 10.72 -19.20
CA LYS A 356 -28.08 10.62 -20.51
C LYS A 356 -27.82 12.01 -21.06
N ASP A 357 -26.64 12.21 -21.61
CA ASP A 357 -26.39 13.40 -22.41
C ASP A 357 -26.81 13.17 -23.87
N TRP A 358 -27.94 13.71 -24.25
CA TRP A 358 -28.47 13.54 -25.61
C TRP A 358 -27.65 14.29 -26.68
N ASN A 359 -26.77 15.20 -26.28
CA ASN A 359 -25.86 15.88 -27.21
C ASN A 359 -24.57 15.06 -27.42
N ASN A 360 -24.28 14.10 -26.53
CA ASN A 360 -23.13 13.22 -26.62
C ASN A 360 -23.52 11.80 -26.17
N ILE A 361 -23.82 10.94 -27.14
CA ILE A 361 -24.55 9.67 -26.98
C ILE A 361 -23.95 8.72 -25.91
N TYR A 362 -22.63 8.72 -25.74
CA TYR A 362 -21.96 7.84 -24.79
C TYR A 362 -21.50 8.56 -23.52
N HIS A 363 -22.08 9.73 -23.21
CA HIS A 363 -21.78 10.49 -22.01
C HIS A 363 -22.94 10.58 -21.04
N LEU A 364 -22.58 10.67 -19.77
CA LEU A 364 -23.51 10.98 -18.70
C LEU A 364 -23.30 12.43 -18.25
N LYS A 365 -24.37 13.11 -17.97
CA LYS A 365 -24.39 14.36 -17.23
C LYS A 365 -25.22 14.19 -15.96
N TYR A 366 -25.19 15.16 -15.10
CA TYR A 366 -25.98 15.11 -13.87
C TYR A 366 -26.70 16.43 -13.64
N ARG A 367 -27.83 16.36 -12.95
CA ARG A 367 -28.59 17.50 -12.49
C ARG A 367 -28.71 17.48 -10.97
N LYS A 368 -28.76 18.65 -10.35
CA LYS A 368 -29.02 18.80 -8.92
C LYS A 368 -30.47 18.43 -8.60
N ILE A 369 -30.68 17.72 -7.48
CA ILE A 369 -32.00 17.30 -7.02
C ILE A 369 -32.24 17.68 -5.55
#